data_6ce9a972d9095d985e488b58eb51d5e3
#
_entry.id   6ce9a972d9095d985e488b58eb51d5e3
#
_cell.length_a   1.000
_cell.length_b   1.000
_cell.length_c   1.000
_cell.angle_alpha   90.00
_cell.angle_beta   90.00
_cell.angle_gamma   90.00
#
_symmetry.space_group_name_H-M   'P 1'
#
loop_
_entity.id
_entity.type
_entity.pdbx_description
1 polymer ?
#
loop_
_entity_poly.entity_id
_entity_poly.type
_entity_poly.pdbx_seq_one_letter_code
_entity_poly.pdbx_strand_id
1 'polypeptide(L)'
;STDVCHYAGEFERSFETEVAGVRMRAPMMSIHTVAAGGGSLLSYRDGRMQVGPESAGANPGPAAYRRDGPLTVTDCNVLLGKLQPHLFPAVFGQNSDQPLDKAVVNKKFQALAHEIGIEKSIEELAEGFLRIAVENMANAIKKISVQRGYDVTRYTLNCFGGAGGQHACLVADALGIERVFIHPFAGVLSAFGMGLADVRAL
;
A
#
# COMPACT_ATOMS: atom_id res chain seq x y z
N SER A 1 -5.02 -1.70 0.92
CA SER A 1 -4.48 -2.62 1.95
C SER A 1 -3.14 -3.19 1.52
N THR A 2 -2.39 -3.64 2.49
CA THR A 2 -1.15 -4.39 2.30
C THR A 2 -1.29 -5.72 3.03
N ASP A 3 -1.06 -6.81 2.30
CA ASP A 3 -1.07 -8.16 2.82
C ASP A 3 0.38 -8.62 3.01
N VAL A 4 0.68 -9.17 4.18
CA VAL A 4 2.03 -9.62 4.52
C VAL A 4 2.00 -11.05 5.04
N CYS A 5 2.95 -11.86 4.60
CA CYS A 5 3.15 -13.21 5.09
C CYS A 5 4.65 -13.48 5.26
N HIS A 6 4.96 -14.46 6.09
CA HIS A 6 6.32 -14.88 6.41
C HIS A 6 6.61 -16.25 5.79
N TYR A 7 7.83 -16.39 5.25
CA TYR A 7 8.32 -17.64 4.69
C TYR A 7 9.75 -17.92 5.16
N ALA A 8 9.95 -19.06 5.79
CA ALA A 8 11.28 -19.53 6.24
C ALA A 8 11.49 -21.00 5.87
N GLY A 9 11.32 -21.32 4.57
CA GLY A 9 11.36 -22.68 4.04
C GLY A 9 9.96 -23.29 3.88
N GLU A 10 9.00 -22.86 4.70
CA GLU A 10 7.58 -23.20 4.58
C GLU A 10 6.72 -21.97 4.94
N PHE A 11 5.48 -21.97 4.46
CA PHE A 11 4.49 -20.97 4.86
C PHE A 11 3.86 -21.33 6.19
N GLU A 12 3.76 -20.36 7.07
CA GLU A 12 2.99 -20.52 8.31
C GLU A 12 1.50 -20.71 7.99
N ARG A 13 0.87 -21.65 8.68
CA ARG A 13 -0.57 -21.94 8.55
C ARG A 13 -1.30 -21.59 9.84
N SER A 14 -2.52 -21.11 9.70
CA SER A 14 -3.48 -20.97 10.77
C SER A 14 -4.63 -21.94 10.53
N PHE A 15 -5.01 -22.69 11.56
CA PHE A 15 -6.16 -23.61 11.50
C PHE A 15 -7.44 -22.96 12.05
N GLU A 16 -7.31 -21.79 12.65
CA GLU A 16 -8.43 -21.02 13.19
C GLU A 16 -8.21 -19.56 12.88
N THR A 17 -9.20 -18.91 12.30
CA THR A 17 -9.20 -17.49 12.00
C THR A 17 -10.56 -16.89 12.30
N GLU A 18 -10.61 -15.58 12.49
CA GLU A 18 -11.85 -14.84 12.66
C GLU A 18 -11.99 -13.85 11.51
N VAL A 19 -13.11 -13.92 10.79
CA VAL A 19 -13.44 -13.02 9.70
C VAL A 19 -14.78 -12.36 10.02
N ALA A 20 -14.78 -11.04 10.10
CA ALA A 20 -15.96 -10.23 10.43
C ALA A 20 -16.70 -10.72 11.70
N GLY A 21 -15.96 -11.11 12.75
CA GLY A 21 -16.52 -11.63 14.00
C GLY A 21 -16.97 -13.10 13.97
N VAL A 22 -16.83 -13.76 12.82
CA VAL A 22 -17.15 -15.20 12.67
C VAL A 22 -15.89 -16.02 12.74
N ARG A 23 -15.86 -16.94 13.72
CA ARG A 23 -14.76 -17.90 13.89
C ARG A 23 -14.86 -18.99 12.83
N MET A 24 -13.78 -19.18 12.08
CA MET A 24 -13.68 -20.19 11.03
C MET A 24 -12.55 -21.17 11.35
N ARG A 25 -12.82 -22.48 11.19
CA ARG A 25 -11.82 -23.54 11.27
C ARG A 25 -11.56 -24.08 9.87
N ALA A 26 -10.49 -23.62 9.26
CA ALA A 26 -10.01 -24.14 7.98
C ALA A 26 -8.48 -23.94 7.92
N PRO A 27 -7.74 -24.84 7.28
CA PRO A 27 -6.32 -24.63 7.07
C PRO A 27 -6.13 -23.46 6.09
N MET A 28 -5.58 -22.35 6.59
CA MET A 28 -5.33 -21.14 5.82
C MET A 28 -3.86 -20.72 5.99
N MET A 29 -3.31 -20.04 5.02
CA MET A 29 -2.03 -19.37 5.21
C MET A 29 -2.17 -18.23 6.23
N SER A 30 -1.17 -18.09 7.10
CA SER A 30 -1.09 -16.97 8.02
C SER A 30 -0.74 -15.69 7.26
N ILE A 31 -1.76 -14.93 6.88
CA ILE A 31 -1.63 -13.64 6.21
C ILE A 31 -2.12 -12.57 7.18
N HIS A 32 -1.31 -11.52 7.36
CA HIS A 32 -1.72 -10.34 8.12
C HIS A 32 -1.98 -9.19 7.17
N THR A 33 -3.21 -8.67 7.21
CA THR A 33 -3.65 -7.55 6.38
C THR A 33 -3.67 -6.26 7.20
N VAL A 34 -3.13 -5.18 6.64
CA VAL A 34 -3.22 -3.84 7.22
C VAL A 34 -3.91 -2.89 6.25
N ALA A 35 -4.72 -1.99 6.80
CA ALA A 35 -5.41 -0.94 6.04
C ALA A 35 -4.43 0.19 5.68
N ALA A 36 -3.35 -0.13 4.99
CA ALA A 36 -2.36 0.80 4.47
C ALA A 36 -2.02 0.42 3.04
N GLY A 37 -2.16 1.34 2.11
CA GLY A 37 -1.92 1.10 0.69
C GLY A 37 -2.17 2.36 -0.14
N GLY A 38 -2.06 2.27 -1.46
CA GLY A 38 -2.19 3.42 -2.36
C GLY A 38 -3.50 4.19 -2.22
N GLY A 39 -4.61 3.50 -1.95
CA GLY A 39 -5.93 4.11 -1.78
C GLY A 39 -6.23 4.63 -0.37
N SER A 40 -5.32 4.50 0.60
CA SER A 40 -5.54 5.00 1.97
C SER A 40 -5.69 6.51 1.98
N LEU A 41 -6.74 6.99 2.66
CA LEU A 41 -7.08 8.42 2.74
C LEU A 41 -6.03 9.18 3.56
N LEU A 42 -5.74 10.40 3.12
CA LEU A 42 -4.95 11.36 3.87
C LEU A 42 -5.90 12.27 4.66
N SER A 43 -5.61 12.45 5.94
CA SER A 43 -6.38 13.36 6.78
C SER A 43 -5.49 14.08 7.79
N TYR A 44 -5.96 15.24 8.23
CA TYR A 44 -5.35 15.97 9.34
C TYR A 44 -6.42 16.18 10.40
N ARG A 45 -6.22 15.58 11.57
CA ARG A 45 -7.18 15.63 12.68
C ARG A 45 -6.42 15.82 13.99
N ASP A 46 -6.95 16.66 14.84
CA ASP A 46 -6.38 16.92 16.18
C ASP A 46 -4.89 17.29 16.15
N GLY A 47 -4.48 18.11 15.17
CA GLY A 47 -3.10 18.54 14.99
C GLY A 47 -2.16 17.45 14.44
N ARG A 48 -2.68 16.35 13.90
CA ARG A 48 -1.89 15.20 13.43
C ARG A 48 -2.25 14.79 12.02
N MET A 49 -1.22 14.48 11.26
CA MET A 49 -1.35 13.80 9.97
C MET A 49 -1.70 12.33 10.20
N GLN A 50 -2.67 11.82 9.46
CA GLN A 50 -3.11 10.43 9.53
C GLN A 50 -3.26 9.85 8.12
N VAL A 51 -2.98 8.55 7.99
CA VAL A 51 -3.14 7.77 6.74
C VAL A 51 -3.98 6.55 7.04
N GLY A 52 -5.14 6.47 6.38
CA GLY A 52 -6.12 5.42 6.64
C GLY A 52 -6.79 5.56 8.03
N PRO A 53 -7.48 4.52 8.51
CA PRO A 53 -7.69 3.21 7.85
C PRO A 53 -8.63 3.23 6.65
N GLU A 54 -9.38 4.30 6.45
CA GLU A 54 -10.33 4.46 5.35
C GLU A 54 -9.59 4.49 4.00
N SER A 55 -10.27 4.00 2.97
CA SER A 55 -9.76 3.94 1.60
C SER A 55 -10.73 4.59 0.63
N ALA A 56 -10.22 5.27 -0.38
CA ALA A 56 -11.00 5.78 -1.50
C ALA A 56 -11.51 4.66 -2.43
N GLY A 57 -11.03 3.44 -2.24
CA GLY A 57 -11.38 2.31 -3.11
C GLY A 57 -10.97 2.54 -4.57
N ALA A 58 -11.69 1.89 -5.47
CA ALA A 58 -11.53 2.08 -6.91
C ALA A 58 -12.46 3.17 -7.47
N ASN A 59 -13.56 3.45 -6.78
CA ASN A 59 -14.54 4.47 -7.13
C ASN A 59 -15.00 5.20 -5.85
N PRO A 60 -14.75 6.50 -5.72
CA PRO A 60 -14.13 7.40 -6.72
C PRO A 60 -12.63 7.14 -6.96
N GLY A 61 -11.93 6.50 -6.03
CA GLY A 61 -10.50 6.29 -6.08
C GLY A 61 -9.69 7.53 -5.66
N PRO A 62 -8.37 7.53 -5.84
CA PRO A 62 -7.48 8.68 -5.65
C PRO A 62 -7.92 9.93 -6.40
N ALA A 63 -7.54 11.11 -5.92
CA ALA A 63 -7.82 12.39 -6.59
C ALA A 63 -7.31 12.40 -8.04
N ALA A 64 -6.13 11.80 -8.28
CA ALA A 64 -5.54 11.68 -9.60
C ALA A 64 -6.42 10.90 -10.61
N TYR A 65 -7.41 10.12 -10.15
CA TYR A 65 -8.25 9.28 -11.04
C TYR A 65 -9.38 10.07 -11.73
N ARG A 66 -9.49 11.38 -11.53
CA ARG A 66 -10.46 12.27 -12.21
C ARG A 66 -11.93 11.92 -11.95
N ARG A 67 -12.23 11.37 -10.79
CA ARG A 67 -13.60 11.03 -10.35
C ARG A 67 -13.98 11.76 -9.06
N ASP A 68 -13.38 12.94 -8.86
CA ASP A 68 -13.55 13.77 -7.66
C ASP A 68 -13.20 13.07 -6.33
N GLY A 69 -12.27 12.12 -6.40
CA GLY A 69 -11.78 11.38 -5.24
C GLY A 69 -11.00 12.26 -4.25
N PRO A 70 -10.89 11.81 -3.00
CA PRO A 70 -10.09 12.45 -1.97
C PRO A 70 -8.58 12.27 -2.21
N LEU A 71 -7.75 13.00 -1.45
CA LEU A 71 -6.31 12.76 -1.42
C LEU A 71 -5.99 11.42 -0.77
N THR A 72 -5.08 10.67 -1.40
CA THR A 72 -4.63 9.35 -0.96
C THR A 72 -3.11 9.22 -1.06
N VAL A 73 -2.57 8.10 -0.60
CA VAL A 73 -1.13 7.77 -0.73
C VAL A 73 -0.70 7.71 -2.21
N THR A 74 -1.57 7.27 -3.12
CA THR A 74 -1.31 7.33 -4.57
C THR A 74 -1.06 8.77 -5.02
N ASP A 75 -1.81 9.73 -4.51
CA ASP A 75 -1.65 11.14 -4.86
C ASP A 75 -0.33 11.72 -4.32
N CYS A 76 0.15 11.26 -3.16
CA CYS A 76 1.51 11.57 -2.71
C CYS A 76 2.55 11.11 -3.75
N ASN A 77 2.42 9.89 -4.25
CA ASN A 77 3.35 9.33 -5.23
C ASN A 77 3.28 10.06 -6.59
N VAL A 78 2.11 10.53 -6.99
CA VAL A 78 1.93 11.36 -8.21
C VAL A 78 2.58 12.73 -8.01
N LEU A 79 2.35 13.39 -6.86
CA LEU A 79 2.93 14.69 -6.57
C LEU A 79 4.45 14.64 -6.54
N LEU A 80 5.02 13.65 -5.83
CA LEU A 80 6.45 13.45 -5.66
C LEU A 80 7.14 12.87 -6.93
N GLY A 81 6.40 12.60 -8.00
CA GLY A 81 6.95 12.08 -9.25
C GLY A 81 7.37 10.61 -9.23
N LYS A 82 7.03 9.86 -8.17
CA LYS A 82 7.21 8.40 -8.14
C LYS A 82 6.27 7.69 -9.10
N LEU A 83 5.05 8.18 -9.22
CA LEU A 83 4.11 7.82 -10.29
C LEU A 83 4.14 8.89 -11.36
N GLN A 84 4.51 8.50 -12.56
CA GLN A 84 4.63 9.40 -13.70
C GLN A 84 3.45 9.20 -14.64
N PRO A 85 2.52 10.18 -14.75
CA PRO A 85 1.26 10.03 -15.49
C PRO A 85 1.43 9.58 -16.95
N HIS A 86 2.50 10.01 -17.60
CA HIS A 86 2.77 9.68 -19.00
C HIS A 86 3.20 8.22 -19.23
N LEU A 87 3.56 7.48 -18.16
CA LEU A 87 3.89 6.05 -18.22
C LEU A 87 2.69 5.15 -17.93
N PHE A 88 1.54 5.76 -17.57
CA PHE A 88 0.30 5.03 -17.32
C PHE A 88 -0.62 5.07 -18.53
N PRO A 89 -1.41 4.02 -18.75
CA PRO A 89 -2.44 4.05 -19.78
C PRO A 89 -3.51 5.09 -19.41
N ALA A 90 -4.14 5.67 -20.44
CA ALA A 90 -5.25 6.62 -20.26
C ALA A 90 -6.55 5.84 -19.97
N VAL A 91 -6.72 5.39 -18.73
CA VAL A 91 -7.88 4.57 -18.28
C VAL A 91 -8.64 5.20 -17.12
N PHE A 92 -8.36 6.48 -16.82
CA PHE A 92 -8.97 7.22 -15.72
C PHE A 92 -10.06 8.18 -16.21
N GLY A 93 -10.73 8.86 -15.30
CA GLY A 93 -11.86 9.73 -15.61
C GLY A 93 -13.18 8.96 -15.68
N GLN A 94 -14.27 9.68 -15.94
CA GLN A 94 -15.61 9.11 -15.99
C GLN A 94 -15.77 8.12 -17.14
N ASN A 95 -15.14 8.39 -18.29
CA ASN A 95 -15.22 7.56 -19.50
C ASN A 95 -14.07 6.55 -19.60
N SER A 96 -13.16 6.51 -18.62
CA SER A 96 -11.96 5.63 -18.63
C SER A 96 -11.06 5.84 -19.85
N ASP A 97 -10.87 7.09 -20.26
CA ASP A 97 -10.13 7.50 -21.47
C ASP A 97 -9.09 8.60 -21.20
N GLN A 98 -8.83 8.94 -19.93
CA GLN A 98 -7.96 10.04 -19.53
C GLN A 98 -6.73 9.57 -18.74
N PRO A 99 -5.59 10.29 -18.81
CA PRO A 99 -4.42 10.02 -17.98
C PRO A 99 -4.65 10.46 -16.54
N LEU A 100 -3.77 10.04 -15.62
CA LEU A 100 -3.72 10.54 -14.24
C LEU A 100 -3.61 12.08 -14.23
N ASP A 101 -4.30 12.72 -13.28
CA ASP A 101 -4.36 14.18 -13.16
C ASP A 101 -3.46 14.74 -12.06
N LYS A 102 -2.24 15.12 -12.42
CA LYS A 102 -1.32 15.79 -11.49
C LYS A 102 -1.79 17.19 -11.07
N ALA A 103 -2.52 17.90 -11.95
CA ALA A 103 -2.96 19.27 -11.65
C ALA A 103 -4.01 19.28 -10.53
N VAL A 104 -4.97 18.35 -10.56
CA VAL A 104 -5.95 18.16 -9.48
C VAL A 104 -5.27 17.79 -8.17
N VAL A 105 -4.28 16.92 -8.21
CA VAL A 105 -3.49 16.53 -7.03
C VAL A 105 -2.82 17.75 -6.40
N ASN A 106 -2.09 18.54 -7.21
CA ASN A 106 -1.43 19.75 -6.72
C ASN A 106 -2.44 20.72 -6.08
N LYS A 107 -3.57 20.97 -6.75
CA LYS A 107 -4.62 21.85 -6.22
C LYS A 107 -5.17 21.38 -4.88
N LYS A 108 -5.44 20.08 -4.73
CA LYS A 108 -5.96 19.51 -3.47
C LYS A 108 -4.91 19.55 -2.36
N PHE A 109 -3.63 19.32 -2.65
CA PHE A 109 -2.56 19.48 -1.64
C PHE A 109 -2.37 20.93 -1.21
N GLN A 110 -2.46 21.90 -2.14
CA GLN A 110 -2.44 23.33 -1.80
C GLN A 110 -3.61 23.70 -0.89
N ALA A 111 -4.82 23.22 -1.19
CA ALA A 111 -5.99 23.45 -0.35
C ALA A 111 -5.80 22.85 1.05
N LEU A 112 -5.30 21.62 1.16
CA LEU A 112 -5.01 20.97 2.44
C LEU A 112 -3.94 21.76 3.24
N ALA A 113 -2.84 22.16 2.61
CA ALA A 113 -1.79 22.94 3.27
C ALA A 113 -2.32 24.27 3.83
N HIS A 114 -3.18 24.95 3.07
CA HIS A 114 -3.83 26.18 3.52
C HIS A 114 -4.81 25.93 4.69
N GLU A 115 -5.62 24.87 4.61
CA GLU A 115 -6.59 24.50 5.66
C GLU A 115 -5.89 24.22 7.01
N ILE A 116 -4.77 23.51 6.97
CA ILE A 116 -4.03 23.14 8.20
C ILE A 116 -3.05 24.22 8.68
N GLY A 117 -2.86 25.29 7.90
CA GLY A 117 -2.00 26.41 8.27
C GLY A 117 -0.52 26.04 8.42
N ILE A 118 -0.02 25.09 7.65
CA ILE A 118 1.38 24.65 7.70
C ILE A 118 2.21 25.47 6.69
N GLU A 119 3.28 26.10 7.18
CA GLU A 119 4.29 26.79 6.35
C GLU A 119 5.31 25.77 5.76
N LYS A 120 4.80 24.76 5.06
CA LYS A 120 5.61 23.75 4.36
C LYS A 120 5.19 23.68 2.91
N SER A 121 6.11 23.23 2.06
CA SER A 121 5.76 22.92 0.68
C SER A 121 4.77 21.75 0.60
N ILE A 122 4.03 21.68 -0.48
CA ILE A 122 3.10 20.56 -0.71
C ILE A 122 3.85 19.23 -0.85
N GLU A 123 5.08 19.27 -1.34
CA GLU A 123 5.99 18.12 -1.44
C GLU A 123 6.39 17.61 -0.04
N GLU A 124 6.79 18.49 0.87
CA GLU A 124 7.11 18.12 2.26
C GLU A 124 5.88 17.54 2.99
N LEU A 125 4.69 18.08 2.70
CA LEU A 125 3.44 17.56 3.23
C LEU A 125 3.17 16.15 2.71
N ALA A 126 3.31 15.93 1.40
CA ALA A 126 3.13 14.62 0.78
C ALA A 126 4.16 13.59 1.29
N GLU A 127 5.43 13.99 1.47
CA GLU A 127 6.46 13.14 2.06
C GLU A 127 6.12 12.75 3.51
N GLY A 128 5.58 13.68 4.29
CA GLY A 128 5.12 13.40 5.65
C GLY A 128 4.05 12.32 5.69
N PHE A 129 3.02 12.43 4.84
CA PHE A 129 2.00 11.39 4.73
C PHE A 129 2.55 10.06 4.21
N LEU A 130 3.44 10.10 3.22
CA LEU A 130 4.06 8.90 2.69
C LEU A 130 4.87 8.16 3.75
N ARG A 131 5.58 8.88 4.60
CA ARG A 131 6.34 8.31 5.73
C ARG A 131 5.41 7.55 6.69
N ILE A 132 4.25 8.12 7.03
CA ILE A 132 3.25 7.44 7.87
C ILE A 132 2.75 6.16 7.19
N ALA A 133 2.46 6.20 5.88
CA ALA A 133 2.04 5.02 5.13
C ALA A 133 3.09 3.90 5.17
N VAL A 134 4.36 4.26 4.96
CA VAL A 134 5.51 3.32 5.00
C VAL A 134 5.66 2.69 6.38
N GLU A 135 5.57 3.50 7.45
CA GLU A 135 5.64 2.99 8.83
C GLU A 135 4.49 2.03 9.15
N ASN A 136 3.27 2.32 8.68
CA ASN A 136 2.14 1.41 8.85
C ASN A 136 2.38 0.06 8.15
N MET A 137 2.95 0.06 6.94
CA MET A 137 3.32 -1.16 6.22
C MET A 137 4.46 -1.91 6.92
N ALA A 138 5.50 -1.21 7.35
CA ALA A 138 6.63 -1.79 8.08
C ALA A 138 6.19 -2.42 9.40
N ASN A 139 5.28 -1.77 10.14
CA ASN A 139 4.74 -2.29 11.38
C ASN A 139 3.91 -3.57 11.17
N ALA A 140 3.21 -3.71 10.04
CA ALA A 140 2.53 -4.96 9.69
C ALA A 140 3.53 -6.11 9.51
N ILE A 141 4.67 -5.86 8.87
CA ILE A 141 5.76 -6.84 8.73
C ILE A 141 6.38 -7.18 10.08
N LYS A 142 6.66 -6.16 10.91
CA LYS A 142 7.20 -6.38 12.28
C LYS A 142 6.29 -7.27 13.11
N LYS A 143 4.98 -7.14 12.97
CA LYS A 143 3.99 -7.95 13.71
C LYS A 143 4.09 -9.44 13.41
N ILE A 144 4.36 -9.82 12.17
CA ILE A 144 4.46 -11.23 11.78
C ILE A 144 5.89 -11.78 11.79
N SER A 145 6.88 -10.93 12.04
CA SER A 145 8.30 -11.30 12.03
C SER A 145 8.99 -10.96 13.36
N VAL A 146 9.37 -9.73 13.58
CA VAL A 146 10.14 -9.28 14.76
C VAL A 146 9.42 -9.64 16.07
N GLN A 147 8.11 -9.42 16.16
CA GLN A 147 7.32 -9.77 17.35
C GLN A 147 7.23 -11.27 17.61
N ARG A 148 7.56 -12.10 16.62
CA ARG A 148 7.65 -13.56 16.73
C ARG A 148 9.08 -14.07 16.89
N GLY A 149 10.07 -13.16 17.04
CA GLY A 149 11.46 -13.49 17.28
C GLY A 149 12.30 -13.69 16.01
N TYR A 150 11.78 -13.38 14.83
CA TYR A 150 12.55 -13.45 13.59
C TYR A 150 13.37 -12.18 13.37
N ASP A 151 14.61 -12.35 12.96
CA ASP A 151 15.48 -11.25 12.54
C ASP A 151 15.17 -10.87 11.09
N VAL A 152 14.35 -9.85 10.92
CA VAL A 152 13.85 -9.42 9.61
C VAL A 152 14.96 -8.96 8.66
N THR A 153 16.12 -8.51 9.18
CA THR A 153 17.25 -8.03 8.36
C THR A 153 17.90 -9.15 7.53
N ARG A 154 17.66 -10.41 7.90
CA ARG A 154 18.19 -11.59 7.19
C ARG A 154 17.30 -12.03 6.02
N TYR A 155 16.13 -11.43 5.87
CA TYR A 155 15.17 -11.78 4.84
C TYR A 155 15.33 -10.94 3.57
N THR A 156 14.71 -11.39 2.52
CA THR A 156 14.49 -10.61 1.29
C THR A 156 13.02 -10.17 1.29
N LEU A 157 12.78 -8.88 1.08
CA LEU A 157 11.42 -8.37 0.91
C LEU A 157 10.92 -8.76 -0.50
N ASN A 158 10.04 -9.75 -0.57
CA ASN A 158 9.38 -10.12 -1.82
C ASN A 158 8.18 -9.19 -2.04
N CYS A 159 8.30 -8.29 -3.01
CA CYS A 159 7.30 -7.28 -3.30
C CYS A 159 6.49 -7.66 -4.53
N PHE A 160 5.16 -7.71 -4.38
CA PHE A 160 4.24 -7.99 -5.48
C PHE A 160 2.93 -7.19 -5.32
N GLY A 161 2.08 -7.24 -6.36
CA GLY A 161 0.88 -6.43 -6.47
C GLY A 161 1.12 -5.13 -7.24
N GLY A 162 0.04 -4.48 -7.70
CA GLY A 162 0.12 -3.32 -8.59
C GLY A 162 0.76 -2.07 -7.98
N ALA A 163 0.66 -1.88 -6.67
CA ALA A 163 1.18 -0.69 -5.98
C ALA A 163 2.42 -0.96 -5.11
N GLY A 164 2.79 -2.22 -4.88
CA GLY A 164 3.85 -2.58 -3.94
C GLY A 164 5.20 -1.95 -4.27
N GLY A 165 5.59 -1.94 -5.54
CA GLY A 165 6.86 -1.38 -5.99
C GLY A 165 7.08 0.10 -5.67
N GLN A 166 6.01 0.88 -5.45
CA GLN A 166 6.09 2.30 -5.10
C GLN A 166 6.68 2.52 -3.70
N HIS A 167 6.56 1.54 -2.81
CA HIS A 167 6.91 1.65 -1.40
C HIS A 167 7.99 0.67 -0.96
N ALA A 168 8.28 -0.37 -1.74
CA ALA A 168 9.11 -1.51 -1.36
C ALA A 168 10.48 -1.11 -0.79
N CYS A 169 11.20 -0.20 -1.45
CA CYS A 169 12.50 0.26 -0.97
C CYS A 169 12.40 1.01 0.36
N LEU A 170 11.44 1.93 0.49
CA LEU A 170 11.25 2.67 1.74
C LEU A 170 10.84 1.76 2.91
N VAL A 171 10.02 0.73 2.63
CA VAL A 171 9.64 -0.27 3.63
C VAL A 171 10.85 -1.13 4.01
N ALA A 172 11.67 -1.53 3.03
CA ALA A 172 12.90 -2.27 3.29
C ALA A 172 13.86 -1.46 4.17
N ASP A 173 14.09 -0.18 3.84
CA ASP A 173 14.92 0.74 4.63
C ASP A 173 14.41 0.86 6.07
N ALA A 174 13.10 1.03 6.28
CA ALA A 174 12.48 1.12 7.60
C ALA A 174 12.63 -0.17 8.44
N LEU A 175 12.89 -1.30 7.80
CA LEU A 175 13.07 -2.61 8.43
C LEU A 175 14.54 -3.05 8.51
N GLY A 176 15.47 -2.33 7.87
CA GLY A 176 16.86 -2.74 7.72
C GLY A 176 17.04 -3.94 6.79
N ILE A 177 16.12 -4.15 5.86
CA ILE A 177 16.21 -5.20 4.84
C ILE A 177 17.03 -4.68 3.66
N GLU A 178 18.10 -5.38 3.32
CA GLU A 178 19.02 -4.95 2.26
C GLU A 178 18.62 -5.44 0.85
N ARG A 179 17.68 -6.38 0.75
CA ARG A 179 17.31 -7.01 -0.52
C ARG A 179 15.81 -6.92 -0.76
N VAL A 180 15.45 -6.38 -1.91
CA VAL A 180 14.08 -6.38 -2.41
C VAL A 180 14.02 -7.22 -3.67
N PHE A 181 13.11 -8.18 -3.72
CA PHE A 181 12.85 -9.00 -4.89
C PHE A 181 11.52 -8.60 -5.53
N ILE A 182 11.54 -8.30 -6.82
CA ILE A 182 10.36 -7.98 -7.61
C ILE A 182 10.35 -8.94 -8.80
N HIS A 183 9.39 -9.86 -8.79
CA HIS A 183 9.22 -10.84 -9.87
C HIS A 183 8.78 -10.14 -11.16
N PRO A 184 9.18 -10.61 -12.38
CA PRO A 184 8.69 -10.04 -13.64
C PRO A 184 7.16 -9.99 -13.76
N PHE A 185 6.46 -10.92 -13.12
CA PHE A 185 4.99 -10.96 -13.03
C PHE A 185 4.45 -10.40 -11.71
N ALA A 186 5.18 -9.51 -11.04
CA ALA A 186 4.77 -8.97 -9.73
C ALA A 186 3.34 -8.42 -9.73
N GLY A 187 2.91 -7.75 -10.80
CA GLY A 187 1.54 -7.22 -10.91
C GLY A 187 0.43 -8.26 -10.95
N VAL A 188 0.74 -9.52 -11.27
CA VAL A 188 -0.20 -10.65 -11.39
C VAL A 188 0.31 -11.90 -10.69
N LEU A 189 1.21 -11.73 -9.70
CA LEU A 189 1.92 -12.85 -9.07
C LEU A 189 0.97 -13.84 -8.38
N SER A 190 -0.12 -13.38 -7.81
CA SER A 190 -1.13 -14.26 -7.20
C SER A 190 -1.79 -15.18 -8.24
N ALA A 191 -2.15 -14.65 -9.41
CA ALA A 191 -2.71 -15.45 -10.51
C ALA A 191 -1.66 -16.43 -11.06
N PHE A 192 -0.41 -15.99 -11.20
CA PHE A 192 0.69 -16.85 -11.61
C PHE A 192 0.90 -18.01 -10.64
N GLY A 193 0.91 -17.72 -9.32
CA GLY A 193 1.03 -18.72 -8.27
C GLY A 193 -0.14 -19.71 -8.24
N MET A 194 -1.37 -19.25 -8.47
CA MET A 194 -2.54 -20.12 -8.59
C MET A 194 -2.40 -21.09 -9.78
N GLY A 195 -1.83 -20.63 -10.90
CA GLY A 195 -1.59 -21.48 -12.08
C GLY A 195 -0.51 -22.55 -11.85
N LEU A 196 0.37 -22.37 -10.88
CA LEU A 196 1.43 -23.30 -10.52
C LEU A 196 1.07 -24.22 -9.33
N ALA A 197 0.02 -23.89 -8.60
CA ALA A 197 -0.35 -24.61 -7.38
C ALA A 197 -0.94 -26.00 -7.70
N ASP A 198 -0.52 -27.00 -6.95
CA ASP A 198 -1.13 -28.32 -6.97
C ASP A 198 -2.55 -28.27 -6.43
N VAL A 199 -3.48 -28.93 -7.08
CA VAL A 199 -4.81 -29.20 -6.55
C VAL A 199 -4.69 -30.39 -5.56
N ARG A 200 -4.85 -30.10 -4.27
CA ARG A 200 -4.81 -31.15 -3.21
C ARG A 200 -6.16 -31.25 -2.54
N ALA A 201 -6.73 -32.44 -2.48
CA ALA A 201 -7.80 -32.77 -1.57
C ALA A 201 -7.18 -33.17 -0.20
N LEU A 202 -7.74 -32.65 0.88
CA LEU A 202 -7.39 -33.02 2.27
C LEU A 202 -8.37 -34.06 2.78
#